data_3d7540f405bf69ccafe39312badb8101
#
_entry.id   3d7540f405bf69ccafe39312badb8101
#
_cell.length_a   1.000
_cell.length_b   1.000
_cell.length_c   1.000
_cell.angle_alpha   90.00
_cell.angle_beta   90.00
_cell.angle_gamma   90.00
#
_symmetry.space_group_name_H-M   'P 1'
#
loop_
_entity.id
_entity.type
_entity.pdbx_description
1 polymer ?
#
loop_
_entity_poly.entity_id
_entity_poly.type
_entity_poly.pdbx_seq_one_letter_code
_entity_poly.pdbx_strand_id
1 'polypeptide(L)'
;MNINCFCVPTADIDIRVENGSISLINGERFTKDDFEDKFWHAKTVEXLFIFINEKLLENPFQKNLKFNSXYGYPEEIYFXLKENIADEEIGYIVHSFXPINDDXVDDSKISDNPCIEVYDPVCGCDGATYSNSCKALNAGLNSWVSGVCK
;
A
#
# COMPACT_ATOMS: atom_id res chain seq x y z
N MET A 1 2.43 -0.39 -4.78
CA MET A 1 1.76 -1.13 -5.86
C MET A 1 2.02 -0.40 -7.16
N ASN A 2 2.54 -1.10 -8.15
CA ASN A 2 2.85 -0.48 -9.45
C ASN A 2 1.85 -0.98 -10.49
N ILE A 3 1.20 -0.05 -11.16
CA ILE A 3 0.13 -0.34 -12.12
C ILE A 3 0.54 0.17 -13.50
N ASN A 4 0.42 -0.68 -14.50
CA ASN A 4 0.67 -0.31 -15.88
C ASN A 4 -0.58 -0.61 -16.73
N CYS A 5 -1.09 0.39 -17.40
CA CYS A 5 -2.22 0.25 -18.32
C CYS A 5 -1.71 0.34 -19.76
N PHE A 6 -2.19 -0.53 -20.64
CA PHE A 6 -1.84 -0.50 -22.06
C PHE A 6 -2.42 0.72 -22.80
N CYS A 7 -3.32 1.46 -22.16
CA CYS A 7 -4.04 2.56 -22.81
C CYS A 7 -3.24 3.87 -22.88
N VAL A 8 -2.31 4.09 -21.95
CA VAL A 8 -1.35 5.23 -21.93
C VAL A 8 -0.11 4.72 -21.19
N PRO A 9 1.10 5.07 -21.62
CA PRO A 9 2.28 4.71 -20.85
C PRO A 9 2.25 5.47 -19.53
N THR A 10 1.62 4.89 -18.53
CA THR A 10 1.64 5.45 -17.18
C THR A 10 2.89 4.94 -16.47
N ALA A 11 3.62 5.84 -15.86
CA ALA A 11 4.71 5.46 -14.98
C ALA A 11 4.14 4.60 -13.84
N ASP A 12 4.92 3.66 -13.37
CA ASP A 12 4.57 2.89 -12.18
C ASP A 12 4.26 3.84 -11.02
N ILE A 13 3.24 3.56 -10.26
CA ILE A 13 2.88 4.35 -9.08
C ILE A 13 2.96 3.49 -7.83
N ASP A 14 3.46 4.07 -6.75
CA ASP A 14 3.44 3.47 -5.43
C ASP A 14 2.21 3.98 -4.69
N ILE A 15 1.40 3.06 -4.20
CA ILE A 15 0.16 3.39 -3.48
C ILE A 15 0.25 2.86 -2.05
N ARG A 16 0.04 3.75 -1.08
CA ARG A 16 -0.16 3.36 0.32
C ARG A 16 -1.65 3.37 0.60
N VAL A 17 -2.15 2.29 1.18
CA VAL A 17 -3.56 2.15 1.55
C VAL A 17 -3.65 2.03 3.07
N GLU A 18 -4.50 2.84 3.69
CA GLU A 18 -4.77 2.82 5.12
C GLU A 18 -6.28 2.82 5.32
N ASN A 19 -6.77 1.92 6.17
CA ASN A 19 -8.20 1.79 6.46
C ASN A 19 -9.06 1.67 5.18
N GLY A 20 -8.55 0.92 4.19
CA GLY A 20 -9.27 0.65 2.94
C GLY A 20 -9.26 1.80 1.93
N SER A 21 -8.54 2.90 2.22
CA SER A 21 -8.48 4.08 1.34
C SER A 21 -7.05 4.41 0.97
N ILE A 22 -6.83 4.92 -0.25
CA ILE A 22 -5.50 5.37 -0.66
C ILE A 22 -5.14 6.62 0.16
N SER A 23 -4.05 6.54 0.91
CA SER A 23 -3.57 7.62 1.79
C SER A 23 -2.40 8.41 1.19
N LEU A 24 -1.51 7.73 0.42
CA LEU A 24 -0.38 8.36 -0.28
C LEU A 24 -0.25 7.78 -1.68
N ILE A 25 0.24 8.59 -2.61
CA ILE A 25 0.67 8.15 -3.95
C ILE A 25 2.09 8.65 -4.16
N ASN A 26 3.01 7.75 -4.48
CA ASN A 26 4.45 8.02 -4.62
C ASN A 26 5.04 8.69 -3.36
N GLY A 27 4.53 8.32 -2.18
CA GLY A 27 4.97 8.86 -0.90
C GLY A 27 4.39 10.22 -0.53
N GLU A 28 3.54 10.81 -1.37
CA GLU A 28 2.98 12.15 -1.15
C GLU A 28 1.47 12.11 -0.95
N ARG A 29 0.96 13.08 -0.17
CA ARG A 29 -0.49 13.31 -0.06
C ARG A 29 -0.99 13.96 -1.35
N PHE A 30 -2.23 13.72 -1.69
CA PHE A 30 -2.86 14.22 -2.90
C PHE A 30 -4.21 14.86 -2.58
N THR A 31 -4.66 15.77 -3.44
CA THR A 31 -6.00 16.35 -3.34
C THR A 31 -6.99 15.51 -4.16
N LYS A 32 -8.27 15.78 -3.99
CA LYS A 32 -9.31 15.14 -4.80
C LYS A 32 -9.10 15.46 -6.29
N ASP A 33 -8.77 16.70 -6.59
CA ASP A 33 -8.54 17.15 -7.98
C ASP A 33 -7.32 16.43 -8.58
N ASP A 34 -6.23 16.29 -7.82
CA ASP A 34 -5.05 15.51 -8.28
C ASP A 34 -5.45 14.06 -8.57
N PHE A 35 -6.29 13.48 -7.73
CA PHE A 35 -6.72 12.09 -7.93
C PHE A 35 -7.52 11.95 -9.24
N GLU A 36 -8.50 12.83 -9.44
CA GLU A 36 -9.36 12.79 -10.64
C GLU A 36 -8.57 13.10 -11.93
N ASP A 37 -7.58 13.98 -11.86
CA ASP A 37 -6.80 14.41 -13.04
C ASP A 37 -5.65 13.45 -13.38
N LYS A 38 -4.88 13.01 -12.38
CA LYS A 38 -3.60 12.30 -12.59
C LYS A 38 -3.65 10.83 -12.20
N PHE A 39 -4.44 10.49 -11.18
CA PHE A 39 -4.39 9.17 -10.54
C PHE A 39 -5.71 8.39 -10.60
N TRP A 40 -6.62 8.79 -11.48
CA TRP A 40 -7.95 8.16 -11.65
C TRP A 40 -7.87 6.63 -11.82
N HIS A 41 -6.75 6.15 -12.33
CA HIS A 41 -6.51 4.71 -12.56
C HIS A 41 -6.03 3.99 -11.30
N ALA A 42 -5.60 4.71 -10.25
CA ALA A 42 -5.11 4.09 -9.02
C ALA A 42 -6.26 3.37 -8.30
N LYS A 43 -6.03 2.15 -7.88
CA LYS A 43 -7.04 1.31 -7.22
C LYS A 43 -6.45 0.59 -6.04
N THR A 44 -7.22 0.47 -4.98
CA THR A 44 -6.87 -0.45 -3.89
C THR A 44 -7.04 -1.89 -4.39
N VAL A 45 -6.56 -2.87 -3.64
CA VAL A 45 -6.76 -4.30 -3.97
C VAL A 45 -8.25 -4.61 -4.08
N GLU A 46 -9.06 -4.08 -3.20
CA GLU A 46 -10.52 -4.23 -3.25
C GLU A 46 -11.12 -3.63 -4.54
N UNK A 47 -10.52 -2.64 -4.98
CA UNK A 47 -10.91 -2.03 -6.02
C UNK A 47 -10.60 -2.68 -7.19
N LEU A 48 -9.50 -3.39 -7.25
CA LEU A 48 -9.14 -4.31 -8.36
C LEU A 48 -10.09 -5.51 -8.46
N PHE A 49 -10.48 -6.10 -7.37
CA PHE A 49 -11.47 -7.20 -7.37
C PHE A 49 -12.83 -6.76 -7.90
N ILE A 50 -13.28 -5.57 -7.54
CA ILE A 50 -14.55 -5.00 -8.07
C ILE A 50 -14.41 -4.84 -9.58
N PHE A 51 -13.32 -4.24 -10.05
CA PHE A 51 -13.01 -4.07 -11.47
C PHE A 51 -13.05 -5.42 -12.23
N ILE A 52 -12.39 -6.46 -11.66
CA ILE A 52 -12.39 -7.80 -12.27
C ILE A 52 -13.82 -8.30 -12.43
N ASN A 53 -14.63 -8.20 -11.37
CA ASN A 53 -16.01 -8.69 -11.40
C ASN A 53 -16.86 -7.94 -12.45
N GLU A 54 -16.71 -6.61 -12.52
CA GLU A 54 -17.41 -5.80 -13.53
C GLU A 54 -17.03 -6.25 -14.94
N LYS A 55 -15.72 -6.41 -15.21
CA LYS A 55 -15.26 -6.82 -16.55
C LYS A 55 -15.68 -8.24 -16.90
N LEU A 56 -15.76 -9.14 -15.95
CA LEU A 56 -16.27 -10.50 -16.19
C LEU A 56 -17.76 -10.50 -16.59
N LEU A 57 -18.56 -9.58 -16.02
CA LEU A 57 -19.98 -9.44 -16.38
C LEU A 57 -20.16 -8.93 -17.81
N GLU A 58 -19.19 -8.20 -18.36
CA GLU A 58 -19.21 -7.73 -19.76
C GLU A 58 -18.94 -8.87 -20.77
N ASN A 59 -18.62 -10.07 -20.31
CA ASN A 59 -18.31 -11.24 -21.12
C ASN A 59 -17.14 -10.97 -22.10
N PRO A 60 -15.95 -10.66 -21.62
CA PRO A 60 -14.83 -10.24 -22.46
C PRO A 60 -14.40 -11.35 -23.43
N PHE A 61 -13.94 -10.97 -24.62
CA PHE A 61 -13.43 -11.88 -25.64
C PHE A 61 -12.22 -12.67 -25.12
N GLN A 62 -11.32 -12.01 -24.40
CA GLN A 62 -10.15 -12.64 -23.79
C GLN A 62 -9.89 -12.08 -22.41
N LYS A 63 -9.41 -12.92 -21.52
CA LYS A 63 -8.97 -12.50 -20.18
C LYS A 63 -7.73 -13.27 -19.76
N ASN A 64 -6.87 -12.61 -19.01
CA ASN A 64 -5.78 -13.25 -18.28
C ASN A 64 -5.78 -12.69 -16.86
N LEU A 65 -5.91 -13.56 -15.88
CA LEU A 65 -5.94 -13.19 -14.47
C LEU A 65 -4.94 -14.05 -13.71
N LYS A 66 -4.00 -13.42 -13.04
CA LYS A 66 -3.02 -14.11 -12.21
C LYS A 66 -3.09 -13.55 -10.80
N PHE A 67 -3.10 -14.41 -9.80
CA PHE A 67 -3.21 -14.03 -8.40
C PHE A 67 -1.99 -14.49 -7.62
N ASN A 68 -1.58 -13.68 -6.67
CA ASN A 68 -0.48 -13.98 -5.77
C ASN A 68 -0.83 -15.16 -4.88
N SER A 69 0.03 -16.11 -4.79
CA SER A 69 -0.19 -17.33 -4.02
C SER A 69 -0.12 -17.17 -2.49
N UNK A 70 0.36 -16.00 -2.17
CA UNK A 70 0.49 -15.77 -0.89
C UNK A 70 -0.57 -15.06 -0.32
N TYR A 71 -0.73 -13.96 -0.82
CA TYR A 71 -1.70 -13.00 -0.30
C TYR A 71 -3.03 -12.96 -1.07
N GLY A 72 -3.12 -13.61 -2.21
CA GLY A 72 -4.36 -13.67 -3.01
C GLY A 72 -4.69 -12.42 -3.83
N TYR A 73 -3.91 -11.36 -3.80
CA TYR A 73 -4.18 -10.16 -4.58
C TYR A 73 -3.93 -10.40 -6.07
N PRO A 74 -4.61 -9.67 -6.97
CA PRO A 74 -4.34 -9.81 -8.40
C PRO A 74 -2.96 -9.27 -8.78
N GLU A 75 -2.07 -10.11 -9.31
CA GLU A 75 -0.76 -9.72 -9.84
C GLU A 75 -0.86 -9.21 -11.27
N GLU A 76 -1.71 -9.84 -12.07
CA GLU A 76 -1.91 -9.45 -13.46
C GLU A 76 -3.40 -9.54 -13.79
N ILE A 77 -3.92 -8.48 -14.36
CA ILE A 77 -5.30 -8.37 -14.83
C ILE A 77 -5.21 -7.91 -16.29
N TYR A 78 -5.80 -8.66 -17.22
CA TYR A 78 -5.87 -8.28 -18.64
C TYR A 78 -7.24 -8.72 -19.20
N PHE A 79 -7.87 -7.79 -19.93
CA PHE A 79 -9.11 -8.06 -20.64
C PHE A 79 -9.05 -7.45 -22.04
N UNK A 80 -9.53 -8.00 -23.05
CA UNK A 80 -9.71 -7.63 -24.07
C UNK A 80 -10.97 -7.70 -24.20
N LEU A 81 -11.80 -6.73 -24.43
CA LEU A 81 -13.26 -6.72 -24.42
C LEU A 81 -13.87 -7.22 -25.71
N LYS A 82 -13.35 -6.81 -26.85
CA LYS A 82 -13.86 -7.22 -28.17
C LYS A 82 -12.74 -7.67 -29.08
N GLU A 83 -13.05 -8.66 -29.95
CA GLU A 83 -12.15 -9.15 -30.96
C GLU A 83 -11.92 -8.10 -32.05
N ASN A 84 -10.71 -7.94 -32.49
CA ASN A 84 -10.31 -7.13 -33.64
C ASN A 84 -10.58 -5.62 -33.51
N ILE A 85 -10.73 -5.11 -32.29
CA ILE A 85 -10.83 -3.67 -32.03
C ILE A 85 -9.60 -3.23 -31.24
N ALA A 86 -8.78 -2.39 -31.85
CA ALA A 86 -7.66 -1.78 -31.15
C ALA A 86 -8.19 -0.85 -30.04
N ASP A 87 -7.43 -0.72 -28.97
CA ASP A 87 -7.72 0.18 -27.83
C ASP A 87 -8.90 -0.26 -26.94
N GLU A 88 -9.36 -1.51 -27.07
CA GLU A 88 -10.36 -2.10 -26.15
C GLU A 88 -9.69 -3.01 -25.10
N GLU A 89 -8.38 -2.95 -25.03
CA GLU A 89 -7.60 -3.70 -24.04
C GLU A 89 -7.46 -2.89 -22.76
N ILE A 90 -7.67 -3.52 -21.63
CA ILE A 90 -7.51 -2.87 -20.34
C ILE A 90 -6.86 -3.85 -19.35
N GLY A 91 -5.94 -3.35 -18.54
CA GLY A 91 -5.27 -4.20 -17.57
C GLY A 91 -4.50 -3.48 -16.50
N TYR A 92 -4.08 -4.25 -15.50
CA TYR A 92 -3.26 -3.78 -14.37
C TYR A 92 -2.19 -4.82 -14.08
N ILE A 93 -1.01 -4.35 -13.71
CA ILE A 93 0.06 -5.20 -13.19
C ILE A 93 0.43 -4.67 -11.80
N VAL A 94 0.38 -5.54 -10.81
CA VAL A 94 0.82 -5.24 -9.45
C VAL A 94 2.20 -5.87 -9.25
N HIS A 95 3.24 -5.08 -9.37
CA HIS A 95 4.63 -5.56 -9.29
C HIS A 95 5.01 -6.00 -7.88
N SER A 96 4.47 -5.34 -6.84
CA SER A 96 4.79 -5.68 -5.46
C SER A 96 3.64 -5.26 -4.52
N PHE A 97 3.53 -6.00 -3.45
CA PHE A 97 2.57 -5.72 -2.39
C PHE A 97 3.19 -6.15 -1.07
N UNK A 98 3.09 -5.42 -0.20
CA UNK A 98 3.52 -5.67 0.82
C UNK A 98 2.72 -5.20 1.71
N PRO A 99 2.35 -5.87 2.78
CA PRO A 99 1.64 -5.24 3.87
C PRO A 99 2.53 -4.19 4.53
N ILE A 100 1.92 -3.06 4.82
CA ILE A 100 2.61 -2.05 5.63
C ILE A 100 2.46 -2.53 7.07
N ASN A 101 3.55 -2.96 7.67
CA ASN A 101 3.59 -3.20 9.11
C ASN A 101 3.70 -1.82 9.78
N ASP A 102 2.58 -1.14 9.84
CA ASP A 102 2.40 0.05 10.66
C ASP A 102 2.04 -0.33 12.11
N ASP A 103 2.33 -1.60 12.48
CA ASP A 103 2.29 -1.95 13.89
C ASP A 103 3.30 -1.05 14.60
N UNK A 104 2.98 -0.39 15.48
CA UNK A 104 3.66 0.38 16.14
C UNK A 104 4.76 -0.20 16.67
N VAL A 105 4.56 -1.45 17.03
CA VAL A 105 5.61 -2.29 17.62
C VAL A 105 5.93 -3.44 16.64
N ASP A 106 7.18 -3.63 16.34
CA ASP A 106 7.70 -4.73 15.51
C ASP A 106 8.29 -5.77 16.47
N ASP A 107 7.56 -6.85 16.68
CA ASP A 107 7.97 -7.92 17.61
C ASP A 107 9.36 -8.49 17.28
N SER A 108 9.77 -8.47 16.01
CA SER A 108 11.09 -8.99 15.60
C SER A 108 12.25 -8.12 16.08
N LYS A 109 11.98 -6.86 16.47
CA LYS A 109 12.98 -5.89 16.98
C LYS A 109 13.07 -5.88 18.51
N ILE A 110 12.13 -6.53 19.20
CA ILE A 110 12.14 -6.55 20.67
C ILE A 110 13.45 -7.17 21.15
N SER A 111 14.16 -6.46 22.03
CA SER A 111 15.46 -6.90 22.51
C SER A 111 15.74 -6.39 23.94
N ASP A 112 16.66 -7.04 24.60
CA ASP A 112 17.14 -6.65 25.93
C ASP A 112 18.55 -6.01 25.86
N ASN A 113 18.87 -5.35 24.75
CA ASN A 113 20.17 -4.69 24.60
C ASN A 113 20.38 -3.64 25.68
N PRO A 114 21.60 -3.54 26.24
CA PRO A 114 21.84 -2.56 27.29
C PRO A 114 21.65 -1.12 26.77
N CYS A 115 20.91 -0.32 27.53
CA CYS A 115 20.67 1.09 27.24
C CYS A 115 21.35 1.95 28.34
N ILE A 116 21.84 3.10 27.94
CA ILE A 116 22.29 4.10 28.93
C ILE A 116 21.09 4.56 29.75
N GLU A 117 21.29 4.73 31.05
CA GLU A 117 20.23 5.11 32.01
C GLU A 117 20.10 6.63 32.09
N VAL A 118 19.84 7.26 30.93
CA VAL A 118 19.58 8.70 30.83
C VAL A 118 18.08 8.89 30.67
N TYR A 119 17.51 9.85 31.38
CA TYR A 119 16.09 10.20 31.24
C TYR A 119 15.95 11.32 30.21
N ASP A 120 15.65 10.92 28.99
CA ASP A 120 15.37 11.78 27.85
C ASP A 120 14.10 11.22 27.19
N PRO A 121 12.91 11.46 27.78
CA PRO A 121 11.72 10.70 27.47
C PRO A 121 11.23 10.90 26.04
N VAL A 122 10.67 9.82 25.51
CA VAL A 122 10.02 9.82 24.19
C VAL A 122 8.64 9.20 24.30
N CYS A 123 7.71 9.73 23.51
CA CYS A 123 6.36 9.14 23.36
C CYS A 123 6.38 8.22 22.15
N GLY A 124 6.16 6.95 22.38
CA GLY A 124 6.13 5.93 21.35
C GLY A 124 4.87 6.01 20.47
N CYS A 125 4.95 5.44 19.28
CA CYS A 125 3.80 5.31 18.39
C CYS A 125 2.67 4.45 18.97
N ASP A 126 2.98 3.67 20.01
CA ASP A 126 2.02 2.86 20.78
C ASP A 126 1.29 3.66 21.87
N GLY A 127 1.63 4.95 22.03
CA GLY A 127 1.06 5.83 23.06
C GLY A 127 1.69 5.68 24.43
N ALA A 128 2.76 4.88 24.60
CA ALA A 128 3.45 4.72 25.87
C ALA A 128 4.67 5.63 25.95
N THR A 129 4.99 6.12 27.16
CA THR A 129 6.19 6.93 27.41
C THR A 129 7.36 6.03 27.79
N TYR A 130 8.46 6.18 27.07
CA TYR A 130 9.72 5.48 27.32
C TYR A 130 10.75 6.45 27.91
N SER A 131 11.62 5.96 28.80
CA SER A 131 12.59 6.80 29.48
C SER A 131 13.66 7.39 28.54
N ASN A 132 13.86 6.77 27.37
CA ASN A 132 14.71 7.29 26.28
C ASN A 132 14.46 6.49 24.99
N SER A 133 14.99 6.98 23.88
CA SER A 133 14.83 6.37 22.55
C SER A 133 15.39 4.94 22.48
N CYS A 134 16.44 4.62 23.24
CA CYS A 134 17.02 3.27 23.29
C CYS A 134 15.99 2.27 23.87
N LYS A 135 15.30 2.63 24.95
CA LYS A 135 14.27 1.77 25.54
C LYS A 135 13.06 1.61 24.60
N ALA A 136 12.70 2.68 23.87
CA ALA A 136 11.64 2.60 22.85
C ALA A 136 12.04 1.64 21.71
N LEU A 137 13.27 1.74 21.23
CA LEU A 137 13.80 0.83 20.20
C LEU A 137 13.81 -0.62 20.69
N ASN A 138 14.27 -0.87 21.94
CA ASN A 138 14.28 -2.22 22.51
C ASN A 138 12.88 -2.79 22.72
N ALA A 139 11.87 -1.92 22.87
CA ALA A 139 10.47 -2.35 22.92
C ALA A 139 9.89 -2.64 21.51
N GLY A 140 10.72 -2.55 20.49
CA GLY A 140 10.31 -2.86 19.09
C GLY A 140 9.64 -1.70 18.37
N LEU A 141 9.64 -0.48 18.94
CA LEU A 141 8.94 0.65 18.33
C LEU A 141 9.58 1.08 17.01
N ASN A 142 8.75 1.34 16.03
CA ASN A 142 9.17 1.82 14.72
C ASN A 142 9.32 3.34 14.66
N SER A 143 8.67 4.08 15.57
CA SER A 143 8.79 5.54 15.63
C SER A 143 8.40 6.09 17.01
N TRP A 144 8.88 7.29 17.31
CA TRP A 144 8.56 8.03 18.54
C TRP A 144 8.79 9.53 18.33
N VAL A 145 8.23 10.34 19.24
CA VAL A 145 8.48 11.79 19.28
C VAL A 145 9.08 12.16 20.63
N SER A 146 9.88 13.21 20.70
CA SER A 146 10.50 13.67 21.95
C SER A 146 9.46 14.13 22.95
N GLY A 147 9.67 13.79 24.22
CA GLY A 147 8.81 14.17 25.34
C GLY A 147 7.88 13.05 25.79
N VAL A 148 7.17 13.31 26.89
CA VAL A 148 6.18 12.36 27.42
C VAL A 148 4.89 12.39 26.60
N CYS A 149 4.20 11.27 26.54
CA CYS A 149 2.88 11.20 25.91
C CYS A 149 1.87 12.08 26.68
N LYS A 150 0.91 12.68 25.99
CA LYS A 150 -0.15 13.52 26.58
C LYS A 150 -1.38 12.70 26.95
#